data_8a0949fda5a533b97aeaf982cf312e60
#
_entry.id   8a0949fda5a533b97aeaf982cf312e60
#
_cell.length_a   1.000
_cell.length_b   1.000
_cell.length_c   1.000
_cell.angle_alpha   90.00
_cell.angle_beta   90.00
_cell.angle_gamma   90.00
#
_symmetry.space_group_name_H-M   'P 1'
#
loop_
_entity.id
_entity.type
_entity.pdbx_description
1 polymer ?
#
loop_
_entity_poly.entity_id
_entity_poly.type
_entity_poly.pdbx_seq_one_letter_code
_entity_poly.pdbx_strand_id
1 'polypeptide(L)'
;MNRDLTILDATLREGEQQQGIRFAKEDKIALLHMLEDFGISIIEIGHPGISPEEEEICREVAASSKQADILMHARAKKEDVHAAYRAGADWVGIWASVNPISLQTKYTNRSKEYVKKEIKHAIEEAKSLGLQVRFTVEDASRTEWKDIYDIGSIAYQAGANRISVADTVGIWEPYECANVVRKVVETFPCEIEVHLHNDLGLAMANALVAIDAGASVIDTTLCGIGERAGIVDLFNLAVILQQKRKLTNLKIEQIPKLVQALQLASGHRVDVCRPIIGKHAFTHTSSYHIKAMQQNPAAYEGIPAHVVGRHSTLGKTVRERGEPRLSQPFRIGKPFMKGASELRYHRDGPGYRWVQVDPRIDTRASFYVIQRQFYGGGMEEVTDGHVDVHVHDCDSAFLFWGDQVDGVGLICEVEIEGERHLISSPASIFIPAGILHTYRYVYGRGTYTNILLAPHYNESLLEHIPVTST
;
A
#
# COMPACT_ATOMS: atom_id res chain seq x y z
N MET A 1 10.79 -14.50 -29.63
CA MET A 1 9.47 -13.90 -29.86
C MET A 1 9.24 -12.91 -28.74
N ASN A 2 9.12 -11.61 -29.06
CA ASN A 2 8.66 -10.64 -28.05
C ASN A 2 7.19 -10.99 -27.75
N ARG A 3 6.93 -11.74 -26.69
CA ARG A 3 5.58 -11.79 -26.10
C ARG A 3 5.42 -10.48 -25.33
N ASP A 4 4.33 -9.78 -25.53
CA ASP A 4 4.00 -8.58 -24.78
C ASP A 4 3.94 -8.97 -23.29
N LEU A 5 4.68 -8.25 -22.46
CA LEU A 5 4.72 -8.48 -21.02
C LEU A 5 3.52 -7.77 -20.37
N THR A 6 2.71 -8.50 -19.66
CA THR A 6 1.57 -7.99 -18.90
C THR A 6 1.91 -7.93 -17.41
N ILE A 7 1.55 -6.83 -16.76
CA ILE A 7 1.56 -6.70 -15.31
C ILE A 7 0.12 -6.86 -14.85
N LEU A 8 -0.12 -7.84 -13.96
CA LEU A 8 -1.37 -8.05 -13.26
C LEU A 8 -1.26 -7.42 -11.87
N ASP A 9 -2.26 -6.66 -11.45
CA ASP A 9 -2.34 -6.17 -10.09
C ASP A 9 -3.37 -6.97 -9.27
N ALA A 10 -2.93 -7.50 -8.13
CA ALA A 10 -3.74 -8.28 -7.20
C ALA A 10 -3.95 -7.55 -5.85
N THR A 11 -3.74 -6.23 -5.79
CA THR A 11 -3.87 -5.44 -4.55
C THR A 11 -5.22 -5.66 -3.88
N LEU A 12 -6.30 -5.69 -4.66
CA LEU A 12 -7.66 -5.77 -4.15
C LEU A 12 -8.07 -7.18 -3.67
N ARG A 13 -7.24 -8.19 -3.93
CA ARG A 13 -7.41 -9.56 -3.43
C ARG A 13 -6.25 -9.98 -2.52
N GLU A 14 -5.02 -10.06 -3.05
CA GLU A 14 -3.84 -10.49 -2.31
C GLU A 14 -3.45 -9.49 -1.23
N GLY A 15 -3.60 -8.20 -1.53
CA GLY A 15 -3.31 -7.13 -0.56
C GLY A 15 -4.17 -7.21 0.70
N GLU A 16 -5.42 -7.67 0.59
CA GLU A 16 -6.30 -7.89 1.77
C GLU A 16 -5.91 -9.08 2.64
N GLN A 17 -5.02 -9.95 2.16
CA GLN A 17 -4.49 -11.05 2.96
C GLN A 17 -3.36 -10.60 3.91
N GLN A 18 -2.87 -9.36 3.76
CA GLN A 18 -1.96 -8.79 4.74
C GLN A 18 -2.70 -8.49 6.05
N GLN A 19 -2.08 -8.87 7.17
CA GLN A 19 -2.65 -8.61 8.48
C GLN A 19 -2.97 -7.12 8.68
N GLY A 20 -4.21 -6.82 9.05
CA GLY A 20 -4.68 -5.47 9.34
C GLY A 20 -5.16 -4.68 8.12
N ILE A 21 -5.15 -5.26 6.92
CA ILE A 21 -5.69 -4.62 5.72
C ILE A 21 -7.05 -5.23 5.36
N ARG A 22 -8.04 -4.38 5.21
CA ARG A 22 -9.33 -4.67 4.60
C ARG A 22 -9.84 -3.40 3.95
N PHE A 23 -10.18 -3.48 2.67
CA PHE A 23 -10.70 -2.33 1.92
C PHE A 23 -12.23 -2.24 2.04
N ALA A 24 -12.74 -1.03 2.22
CA ALA A 24 -14.14 -0.77 1.95
C ALA A 24 -14.42 -0.92 0.44
N LYS A 25 -15.67 -1.21 0.07
CA LYS A 25 -16.05 -1.36 -1.33
C LYS A 25 -15.72 -0.12 -2.16
N GLU A 26 -15.99 1.04 -1.60
CA GLU A 26 -15.71 2.35 -2.22
C GLU A 26 -14.20 2.55 -2.46
N ASP A 27 -13.36 2.10 -1.52
CA ASP A 27 -11.91 2.13 -1.67
C ASP A 27 -11.44 1.17 -2.76
N LYS A 28 -12.03 -0.04 -2.86
CA LYS A 28 -11.73 -0.98 -3.96
C LYS A 28 -12.04 -0.34 -5.31
N ILE A 29 -13.18 0.32 -5.45
CA ILE A 29 -13.58 1.02 -6.69
C ILE A 29 -12.61 2.16 -7.02
N ALA A 30 -12.25 2.97 -6.03
CA ALA A 30 -11.30 4.07 -6.21
C ALA A 30 -9.93 3.57 -6.64
N LEU A 31 -9.39 2.55 -5.96
CA LEU A 31 -8.10 1.95 -6.30
C LEU A 31 -8.13 1.26 -7.68
N LEU A 32 -9.22 0.59 -8.03
CA LEU A 32 -9.43 0.01 -9.37
C LEU A 32 -9.24 1.07 -10.46
N HIS A 33 -9.96 2.19 -10.37
CA HIS A 33 -9.87 3.26 -11.36
C HIS A 33 -8.49 3.90 -11.41
N MET A 34 -7.80 4.02 -10.28
CA MET A 34 -6.42 4.54 -10.26
C MET A 34 -5.42 3.56 -10.87
N LEU A 35 -5.61 2.25 -10.70
CA LEU A 35 -4.80 1.21 -11.35
C LEU A 35 -5.04 1.20 -12.86
N GLU A 36 -6.28 1.34 -13.32
CA GLU A 36 -6.61 1.50 -14.74
C GLU A 36 -5.94 2.75 -15.35
N ASP A 37 -6.04 3.89 -14.65
CA ASP A 37 -5.39 5.13 -15.10
C ASP A 37 -3.86 5.01 -15.09
N PHE A 38 -3.28 4.29 -14.15
CA PHE A 38 -1.85 3.98 -14.11
C PHE A 38 -1.39 3.14 -15.32
N GLY A 39 -2.31 2.35 -15.91
CA GLY A 39 -2.08 1.54 -17.11
C GLY A 39 -2.09 0.03 -16.85
N ILE A 40 -2.69 -0.44 -15.76
CA ILE A 40 -2.88 -1.87 -15.50
C ILE A 40 -4.09 -2.36 -16.28
N SER A 41 -3.90 -3.44 -17.04
CA SER A 41 -4.93 -4.00 -17.93
C SER A 41 -5.65 -5.22 -17.36
N ILE A 42 -5.14 -5.84 -16.29
CA ILE A 42 -5.77 -6.98 -15.59
C ILE A 42 -5.67 -6.75 -14.10
N ILE A 43 -6.81 -6.78 -13.40
CA ILE A 43 -6.88 -6.53 -11.96
C ILE A 43 -7.63 -7.67 -11.27
N GLU A 44 -7.00 -8.30 -10.27
CA GLU A 44 -7.60 -9.34 -9.44
C GLU A 44 -8.29 -8.69 -8.23
N ILE A 45 -9.62 -8.79 -8.13
CA ILE A 45 -10.41 -7.96 -7.23
C ILE A 45 -10.94 -8.67 -5.98
N GLY A 46 -10.98 -10.00 -5.96
CA GLY A 46 -11.53 -10.73 -4.82
C GLY A 46 -11.78 -12.20 -5.09
N HIS A 47 -12.43 -12.87 -4.12
CA HIS A 47 -12.82 -14.30 -4.18
C HIS A 47 -14.32 -14.45 -3.89
N PRO A 48 -15.19 -14.27 -4.88
CA PRO A 48 -16.65 -14.25 -4.69
C PRO A 48 -17.23 -15.56 -4.12
N GLY A 49 -16.54 -16.69 -4.28
CA GLY A 49 -16.95 -17.99 -3.73
C GLY A 49 -16.80 -18.14 -2.21
N ILE A 50 -16.34 -17.13 -1.49
CA ILE A 50 -16.18 -17.17 -0.03
C ILE A 50 -17.51 -16.94 0.67
N SER A 51 -18.26 -15.93 0.27
CA SER A 51 -19.55 -15.57 0.87
C SER A 51 -20.43 -14.78 -0.10
N PRO A 52 -21.76 -14.73 0.15
CA PRO A 52 -22.65 -13.88 -0.63
C PRO A 52 -22.31 -12.39 -0.58
N GLU A 53 -21.81 -11.91 0.57
CA GLU A 53 -21.34 -10.52 0.74
C GLU A 53 -20.15 -10.23 -0.17
N GLU A 54 -19.15 -11.11 -0.21
CA GLU A 54 -17.99 -10.96 -1.09
C GLU A 54 -18.36 -11.06 -2.56
N GLU A 55 -19.32 -11.93 -2.92
CA GLU A 55 -19.86 -12.00 -4.29
C GLU A 55 -20.51 -10.68 -4.69
N GLU A 56 -21.26 -10.03 -3.80
CA GLU A 56 -21.89 -8.74 -4.05
C GLU A 56 -20.85 -7.63 -4.24
N ILE A 57 -19.85 -7.55 -3.34
CA ILE A 57 -18.75 -6.57 -3.43
C ILE A 57 -18.00 -6.76 -4.76
N CYS A 58 -17.61 -8.00 -5.09
CA CYS A 58 -16.94 -8.30 -6.35
C CYS A 58 -17.77 -7.87 -7.57
N ARG A 59 -19.08 -8.08 -7.54
CA ARG A 59 -20.00 -7.69 -8.62
C ARG A 59 -20.05 -6.18 -8.83
N GLU A 60 -20.16 -5.42 -7.75
CA GLU A 60 -20.19 -3.95 -7.84
C GLU A 60 -18.84 -3.37 -8.29
N VAL A 61 -17.73 -3.92 -7.77
CA VAL A 61 -16.38 -3.51 -8.17
C VAL A 61 -16.16 -3.85 -9.66
N ALA A 62 -16.50 -5.06 -10.11
CA ALA A 62 -16.38 -5.45 -11.51
C ALA A 62 -17.22 -4.56 -12.43
N ALA A 63 -18.46 -4.25 -12.05
CA ALA A 63 -19.34 -3.37 -12.82
C ALA A 63 -18.82 -1.93 -12.94
N SER A 64 -17.90 -1.51 -12.08
CA SER A 64 -17.28 -0.18 -12.13
C SER A 64 -16.05 -0.11 -13.04
N SER A 65 -15.47 -1.24 -13.44
CA SER A 65 -14.32 -1.27 -14.37
C SER A 65 -14.64 -0.57 -15.69
N LYS A 66 -13.65 0.18 -16.19
CA LYS A 66 -13.76 0.94 -17.44
C LYS A 66 -12.91 0.38 -18.57
N GLN A 67 -11.78 -0.23 -18.25
CA GLN A 67 -10.77 -0.63 -19.24
C GLN A 67 -10.08 -1.95 -18.90
N ALA A 68 -9.94 -2.29 -17.59
CA ALA A 68 -9.23 -3.49 -17.18
C ALA A 68 -10.12 -4.74 -17.27
N ASP A 69 -9.53 -5.85 -17.69
CA ASP A 69 -10.10 -7.16 -17.50
C ASP A 69 -10.14 -7.51 -16.02
N ILE A 70 -11.26 -7.99 -15.55
CA ILE A 70 -11.47 -8.34 -14.14
C ILE A 70 -11.20 -9.82 -13.92
N LEU A 71 -10.22 -10.12 -13.09
CA LEU A 71 -9.92 -11.48 -12.65
C LEU A 71 -10.47 -11.70 -11.23
N MET A 72 -11.12 -12.85 -11.02
CA MET A 72 -11.59 -13.26 -9.70
C MET A 72 -11.02 -14.63 -9.32
N HIS A 73 -10.63 -14.75 -8.06
CA HIS A 73 -10.03 -15.96 -7.50
C HIS A 73 -11.09 -17.06 -7.26
N ALA A 74 -10.71 -18.32 -7.47
CA ALA A 74 -11.60 -19.46 -7.29
C ALA A 74 -10.82 -20.73 -6.90
N ARG A 75 -11.35 -21.48 -5.96
CA ARG A 75 -10.92 -22.87 -5.76
C ARG A 75 -11.30 -23.72 -6.99
N ALA A 76 -10.65 -24.86 -7.18
CA ALA A 76 -11.04 -25.80 -8.22
C ALA A 76 -12.40 -26.47 -7.90
N LYS A 77 -13.47 -25.65 -7.86
CA LYS A 77 -14.86 -26.03 -7.57
C LYS A 77 -15.82 -25.30 -8.49
N LYS A 78 -16.85 -26.01 -8.98
CA LYS A 78 -17.86 -25.40 -9.85
C LYS A 78 -18.61 -24.24 -9.20
N GLU A 79 -18.88 -24.33 -7.90
CA GLU A 79 -19.61 -23.30 -7.14
C GLU A 79 -18.84 -21.98 -7.14
N ASP A 80 -17.51 -22.02 -6.94
CA ASP A 80 -16.65 -20.83 -6.97
C ASP A 80 -16.59 -20.23 -8.38
N VAL A 81 -16.51 -21.08 -9.42
CA VAL A 81 -16.53 -20.63 -10.82
C VAL A 81 -17.85 -19.93 -11.16
N HIS A 82 -18.99 -20.50 -10.72
CA HIS A 82 -20.30 -19.87 -10.91
C HIS A 82 -20.42 -18.54 -10.15
N ALA A 83 -19.85 -18.43 -8.95
CA ALA A 83 -19.81 -17.18 -8.20
C ALA A 83 -19.04 -16.10 -8.97
N ALA A 84 -17.87 -16.43 -9.52
CA ALA A 84 -17.08 -15.52 -10.35
C ALA A 84 -17.85 -15.08 -11.61
N TYR A 85 -18.52 -16.01 -12.29
CA TYR A 85 -19.36 -15.71 -13.45
C TYR A 85 -20.51 -14.75 -13.11
N ARG A 86 -21.27 -15.03 -12.03
CA ARG A 86 -22.39 -14.16 -11.59
C ARG A 86 -21.91 -12.78 -11.15
N ALA A 87 -20.69 -12.70 -10.60
CA ALA A 87 -20.07 -11.43 -10.21
C ALA A 87 -19.52 -10.63 -11.40
N GLY A 88 -19.56 -11.17 -12.64
CA GLY A 88 -19.15 -10.45 -13.85
C GLY A 88 -17.65 -10.50 -14.13
N ALA A 89 -16.96 -11.57 -13.75
CA ALA A 89 -15.55 -11.77 -14.08
C ALA A 89 -15.34 -11.94 -15.60
N ASP A 90 -14.26 -11.37 -16.14
CA ASP A 90 -13.72 -11.69 -17.46
C ASP A 90 -12.82 -12.93 -17.38
N TRP A 91 -12.04 -13.01 -16.32
CA TRP A 91 -11.13 -14.10 -15.99
C TRP A 91 -11.47 -14.75 -14.66
N VAL A 92 -11.37 -16.06 -14.60
CA VAL A 92 -11.37 -16.80 -13.33
C VAL A 92 -9.98 -17.41 -13.06
N GLY A 93 -9.44 -17.14 -11.88
CA GLY A 93 -8.16 -17.66 -11.41
C GLY A 93 -8.37 -18.92 -10.55
N ILE A 94 -8.32 -20.09 -11.17
CA ILE A 94 -8.49 -21.38 -10.49
C ILE A 94 -7.14 -21.86 -9.98
N TRP A 95 -7.06 -22.27 -8.72
CA TRP A 95 -5.83 -22.77 -8.11
C TRP A 95 -6.00 -24.13 -7.48
N ALA A 96 -4.93 -24.91 -7.50
CA ALA A 96 -4.82 -26.18 -6.79
C ALA A 96 -3.36 -26.58 -6.57
N SER A 97 -3.12 -27.45 -5.58
CA SER A 97 -1.83 -28.07 -5.33
C SER A 97 -1.98 -29.58 -5.12
N VAL A 98 -0.99 -30.33 -5.54
CA VAL A 98 -0.95 -31.80 -5.38
C VAL A 98 0.33 -32.28 -4.67
N ASN A 99 1.10 -31.37 -4.06
CA ASN A 99 2.25 -31.77 -3.28
C ASN A 99 1.83 -32.49 -1.97
N PRO A 100 2.72 -33.25 -1.34
CA PRO A 100 2.39 -34.04 -0.15
C PRO A 100 1.83 -33.20 1.00
N ILE A 101 2.36 -31.98 1.22
CA ILE A 101 1.91 -31.09 2.30
C ILE A 101 0.47 -30.64 2.07
N SER A 102 0.17 -30.18 0.85
CA SER A 102 -1.19 -29.75 0.49
C SER A 102 -2.20 -30.90 0.54
N LEU A 103 -1.80 -32.11 0.11
CA LEU A 103 -2.67 -33.29 0.21
C LEU A 103 -2.99 -33.66 1.67
N GLN A 104 -2.03 -33.50 2.57
CA GLN A 104 -2.23 -33.77 4.00
C GLN A 104 -3.07 -32.70 4.70
N THR A 105 -2.96 -31.44 4.31
CA THR A 105 -3.54 -30.30 5.04
C THR A 105 -4.83 -29.77 4.41
N LYS A 106 -4.84 -29.56 3.09
CA LYS A 106 -5.98 -28.95 2.36
C LYS A 106 -6.96 -29.98 1.78
N TYR A 107 -6.43 -31.13 1.39
CA TYR A 107 -7.21 -32.20 0.73
C TYR A 107 -7.28 -33.46 1.59
N THR A 108 -7.47 -33.30 2.89
CA THR A 108 -7.53 -34.40 3.85
C THR A 108 -8.47 -35.53 3.34
N ASN A 109 -7.96 -36.76 3.29
CA ASN A 109 -8.67 -37.95 2.78
C ASN A 109 -9.04 -37.90 1.27
N ARG A 110 -8.42 -37.02 0.47
CA ARG A 110 -8.56 -36.97 -0.98
C ARG A 110 -7.26 -37.43 -1.65
N SER A 111 -7.42 -38.16 -2.74
CA SER A 111 -6.29 -38.58 -3.55
C SER A 111 -5.83 -37.47 -4.51
N LYS A 112 -4.60 -37.57 -5.00
CA LYS A 112 -4.08 -36.74 -6.08
C LYS A 112 -5.00 -36.76 -7.31
N GLU A 113 -5.54 -37.95 -7.64
CA GLU A 113 -6.46 -38.13 -8.78
C GLU A 113 -7.80 -37.41 -8.58
N TYR A 114 -8.28 -37.33 -7.34
CA TYR A 114 -9.46 -36.51 -7.04
C TYR A 114 -9.20 -35.04 -7.36
N VAL A 115 -8.06 -34.48 -6.90
CA VAL A 115 -7.74 -33.06 -7.17
C VAL A 115 -7.60 -32.81 -8.67
N LYS A 116 -6.93 -33.70 -9.40
CA LYS A 116 -6.80 -33.62 -10.86
C LYS A 116 -8.15 -33.57 -11.57
N LYS A 117 -9.12 -34.38 -11.09
CA LYS A 117 -10.49 -34.39 -11.63
C LYS A 117 -11.24 -33.09 -11.37
N GLU A 118 -11.10 -32.53 -10.14
CA GLU A 118 -11.71 -31.25 -9.79
C GLU A 118 -11.13 -30.10 -10.63
N ILE A 119 -9.81 -30.05 -10.83
CA ILE A 119 -9.15 -29.09 -11.72
C ILE A 119 -9.80 -29.12 -13.12
N LYS A 120 -9.86 -30.32 -13.72
CA LYS A 120 -10.44 -30.48 -15.06
C LYS A 120 -11.89 -29.97 -15.12
N HIS A 121 -12.74 -30.42 -14.19
CA HIS A 121 -14.15 -30.07 -14.18
C HIS A 121 -14.38 -28.57 -13.97
N ALA A 122 -13.62 -27.93 -13.06
CA ALA A 122 -13.76 -26.50 -12.81
C ALA A 122 -13.35 -25.66 -14.04
N ILE A 123 -12.29 -26.07 -14.75
CA ILE A 123 -11.83 -25.36 -15.96
C ILE A 123 -12.84 -25.57 -17.11
N GLU A 124 -13.30 -26.80 -17.35
CA GLU A 124 -14.30 -27.09 -18.37
C GLU A 124 -15.59 -26.31 -18.11
N GLU A 125 -16.02 -26.21 -16.85
CA GLU A 125 -17.18 -25.41 -16.45
C GLU A 125 -16.96 -23.92 -16.75
N ALA A 126 -15.81 -23.36 -16.34
CA ALA A 126 -15.48 -21.96 -16.63
C ALA A 126 -15.48 -21.65 -18.13
N LYS A 127 -14.91 -22.55 -18.94
CA LYS A 127 -14.91 -22.42 -20.40
C LYS A 127 -16.31 -22.51 -21.00
N SER A 128 -17.17 -23.34 -20.44
CA SER A 128 -18.59 -23.45 -20.90
C SER A 128 -19.41 -22.17 -20.64
N LEU A 129 -19.03 -21.41 -19.61
CA LEU A 129 -19.59 -20.11 -19.27
C LEU A 129 -18.97 -18.94 -20.06
N GLY A 130 -17.95 -19.19 -20.90
CA GLY A 130 -17.30 -18.18 -21.72
C GLY A 130 -16.15 -17.43 -21.02
N LEU A 131 -15.79 -17.81 -19.79
CA LEU A 131 -14.73 -17.17 -19.04
C LEU A 131 -13.34 -17.47 -19.62
N GLN A 132 -12.43 -16.52 -19.53
CA GLN A 132 -11.00 -16.80 -19.63
C GLN A 132 -10.52 -17.48 -18.35
N VAL A 133 -9.57 -18.39 -18.46
CA VAL A 133 -9.12 -19.20 -17.33
C VAL A 133 -7.61 -19.06 -17.11
N ARG A 134 -7.21 -18.56 -15.93
CA ARG A 134 -5.88 -18.73 -15.37
C ARG A 134 -5.90 -19.95 -14.44
N PHE A 135 -5.03 -20.91 -14.65
CA PHE A 135 -4.82 -22.01 -13.72
C PHE A 135 -3.50 -21.82 -12.98
N THR A 136 -3.55 -21.78 -11.66
CA THR A 136 -2.36 -21.61 -10.80
C THR A 136 -1.95 -22.94 -10.16
N VAL A 137 -0.73 -23.37 -10.44
CA VAL A 137 -0.05 -24.41 -9.68
C VAL A 137 0.39 -23.81 -8.35
N GLU A 138 -0.42 -23.99 -7.32
CA GLU A 138 -0.13 -23.49 -5.98
C GLU A 138 1.01 -24.28 -5.35
N ASP A 139 1.91 -23.57 -4.63
CA ASP A 139 3.06 -24.14 -3.93
C ASP A 139 4.03 -24.88 -4.87
N ALA A 140 4.26 -24.27 -6.04
CA ALA A 140 5.14 -24.84 -7.05
C ALA A 140 6.58 -24.99 -6.57
N SER A 141 7.03 -24.15 -5.62
CA SER A 141 8.38 -24.22 -5.05
C SER A 141 8.66 -25.50 -4.26
N ARG A 142 7.61 -26.17 -3.75
CA ARG A 142 7.71 -27.43 -3.03
C ARG A 142 7.05 -28.60 -3.77
N THR A 143 6.75 -28.41 -5.05
CA THR A 143 6.09 -29.41 -5.90
C THR A 143 7.09 -29.97 -6.91
N GLU A 144 7.17 -31.28 -7.02
CA GLU A 144 8.04 -31.95 -7.99
C GLU A 144 7.61 -31.60 -9.42
N TRP A 145 8.60 -31.49 -10.33
CA TRP A 145 8.34 -31.16 -11.73
C TRP A 145 7.26 -32.05 -12.38
N LYS A 146 7.30 -33.37 -12.09
CA LYS A 146 6.29 -34.31 -12.60
C LYS A 146 4.86 -33.88 -12.24
N ASP A 147 4.67 -33.44 -11.02
CA ASP A 147 3.36 -33.02 -10.52
C ASP A 147 2.92 -31.67 -11.13
N ILE A 148 3.85 -30.71 -11.27
CA ILE A 148 3.61 -29.44 -11.99
C ILE A 148 3.19 -29.76 -13.43
N TYR A 149 3.93 -30.61 -14.12
CA TYR A 149 3.63 -31.03 -15.48
C TYR A 149 2.25 -31.70 -15.59
N ASP A 150 1.94 -32.64 -14.70
CA ASP A 150 0.69 -33.40 -14.72
C ASP A 150 -0.54 -32.49 -14.57
N ILE A 151 -0.58 -31.62 -13.53
CA ILE A 151 -1.74 -30.76 -13.31
C ILE A 151 -1.80 -29.60 -14.29
N GLY A 152 -0.65 -29.07 -14.72
CA GLY A 152 -0.57 -28.06 -15.77
C GLY A 152 -1.07 -28.60 -17.13
N SER A 153 -0.71 -29.85 -17.47
CA SER A 153 -1.20 -30.51 -18.70
C SER A 153 -2.72 -30.74 -18.67
N ILE A 154 -3.26 -31.18 -17.53
CA ILE A 154 -4.71 -31.33 -17.34
C ILE A 154 -5.40 -29.97 -17.52
N ALA A 155 -4.89 -28.92 -16.89
CA ALA A 155 -5.46 -27.60 -17.00
C ALA A 155 -5.41 -27.05 -18.42
N TYR A 156 -4.29 -27.16 -19.10
CA TYR A 156 -4.12 -26.73 -20.48
C TYR A 156 -5.05 -27.50 -21.43
N GLN A 157 -5.14 -28.82 -21.29
CA GLN A 157 -6.05 -29.65 -22.12
C GLN A 157 -7.53 -29.38 -21.84
N ALA A 158 -7.88 -28.98 -20.62
CA ALA A 158 -9.23 -28.56 -20.26
C ALA A 158 -9.59 -27.15 -20.77
N GLY A 159 -8.64 -26.41 -21.36
CA GLY A 159 -8.86 -25.12 -21.99
C GLY A 159 -8.38 -23.90 -21.21
N ALA A 160 -7.50 -24.08 -20.21
CA ALA A 160 -6.89 -22.93 -19.53
C ALA A 160 -6.12 -22.06 -20.54
N ASN A 161 -6.37 -20.75 -20.48
CA ASN A 161 -5.73 -19.75 -21.34
C ASN A 161 -4.32 -19.39 -20.85
N ARG A 162 -4.09 -19.55 -19.53
CA ARG A 162 -2.87 -19.17 -18.86
C ARG A 162 -2.54 -20.19 -17.77
N ILE A 163 -1.26 -20.56 -17.68
CA ILE A 163 -0.72 -21.36 -16.59
C ILE A 163 0.12 -20.44 -15.70
N SER A 164 -0.25 -20.38 -14.43
CA SER A 164 0.48 -19.63 -13.39
C SER A 164 1.23 -20.60 -12.47
N VAL A 165 2.44 -20.27 -12.07
CA VAL A 165 3.18 -20.98 -11.04
C VAL A 165 3.42 -20.07 -9.85
N ALA A 166 3.04 -20.54 -8.64
CA ALA A 166 3.12 -19.75 -7.43
C ALA A 166 4.22 -20.26 -6.50
N ASP A 167 5.19 -19.40 -6.18
CA ASP A 167 6.06 -19.57 -5.02
C ASP A 167 5.29 -19.13 -3.77
N THR A 168 4.35 -19.96 -3.37
CA THR A 168 3.38 -19.66 -2.30
C THR A 168 4.04 -19.39 -0.95
N VAL A 169 5.20 -19.95 -0.71
CA VAL A 169 5.93 -19.81 0.57
C VAL A 169 7.20 -18.95 0.44
N GLY A 170 7.43 -18.36 -0.73
CA GLY A 170 8.49 -17.37 -0.97
C GLY A 170 9.91 -17.87 -0.77
N ILE A 171 10.21 -19.13 -1.17
CA ILE A 171 11.50 -19.78 -0.91
C ILE A 171 12.39 -19.98 -2.15
N TRP A 172 11.89 -19.71 -3.34
CA TRP A 172 12.74 -19.85 -4.54
C TRP A 172 13.92 -18.89 -4.51
N GLU A 173 15.10 -19.45 -4.78
CA GLU A 173 16.22 -18.65 -5.25
C GLU A 173 16.05 -18.31 -6.74
N PRO A 174 16.68 -17.22 -7.24
CA PRO A 174 16.48 -16.80 -8.64
C PRO A 174 16.82 -17.86 -9.67
N TYR A 175 17.84 -18.70 -9.42
CA TYR A 175 18.21 -19.78 -10.31
C TYR A 175 17.12 -20.88 -10.38
N GLU A 176 16.53 -21.23 -9.26
CA GLU A 176 15.46 -22.23 -9.16
C GLU A 176 14.21 -21.71 -9.88
N CYS A 177 13.81 -20.47 -9.59
CA CYS A 177 12.69 -19.78 -10.24
C CYS A 177 12.85 -19.81 -11.77
N ALA A 178 14.01 -19.34 -12.29
CA ALA A 178 14.28 -19.31 -13.71
C ALA A 178 14.21 -20.70 -14.36
N ASN A 179 14.70 -21.73 -13.69
CA ASN A 179 14.68 -23.10 -14.21
C ASN A 179 13.26 -23.67 -14.30
N VAL A 180 12.43 -23.47 -13.25
CA VAL A 180 11.04 -23.94 -13.27
C VAL A 180 10.24 -23.19 -14.32
N VAL A 181 10.32 -21.86 -14.34
CA VAL A 181 9.60 -21.02 -15.31
C VAL A 181 9.97 -21.37 -16.74
N ARG A 182 11.26 -21.57 -17.05
CA ARG A 182 11.70 -21.97 -18.39
C ARG A 182 11.08 -23.30 -18.81
N LYS A 183 11.08 -24.31 -17.93
CA LYS A 183 10.44 -25.61 -18.21
C LYS A 183 8.94 -25.46 -18.48
N VAL A 184 8.23 -24.61 -17.71
CA VAL A 184 6.81 -24.34 -17.90
C VAL A 184 6.57 -23.66 -19.26
N VAL A 185 7.36 -22.65 -19.62
CA VAL A 185 7.31 -21.93 -20.92
C VAL A 185 7.56 -22.86 -22.11
N GLU A 186 8.53 -23.77 -21.98
CA GLU A 186 8.86 -24.75 -23.02
C GLU A 186 7.78 -25.82 -23.15
N THR A 187 7.04 -26.10 -22.10
CA THR A 187 6.04 -27.18 -22.06
C THR A 187 4.65 -26.73 -22.54
N PHE A 188 4.21 -25.53 -22.13
CA PHE A 188 2.85 -25.08 -22.39
C PHE A 188 2.82 -23.91 -23.38
N PRO A 189 2.22 -24.09 -24.57
CA PRO A 189 2.15 -23.04 -25.60
C PRO A 189 1.00 -22.04 -25.34
N CYS A 190 0.94 -21.53 -24.10
CA CYS A 190 -0.01 -20.51 -23.66
C CYS A 190 0.72 -19.38 -22.91
N GLU A 191 0.00 -18.43 -22.34
CA GLU A 191 0.59 -17.42 -21.45
C GLU A 191 1.07 -18.09 -20.17
N ILE A 192 2.25 -17.66 -19.71
CA ILE A 192 2.83 -18.14 -18.44
C ILE A 192 2.90 -16.97 -17.47
N GLU A 193 2.29 -17.16 -16.32
CA GLU A 193 2.22 -16.20 -15.21
C GLU A 193 3.04 -16.70 -14.02
N VAL A 194 3.58 -15.76 -13.25
CA VAL A 194 4.23 -16.06 -11.98
C VAL A 194 3.63 -15.23 -10.85
N HIS A 195 3.38 -15.89 -9.71
CA HIS A 195 2.96 -15.29 -8.45
C HIS A 195 4.01 -15.59 -7.38
N LEU A 196 4.71 -14.56 -6.89
CA LEU A 196 5.95 -14.73 -6.14
C LEU A 196 5.89 -14.02 -4.79
N HIS A 197 5.79 -14.79 -3.70
CA HIS A 197 5.87 -14.25 -2.34
C HIS A 197 7.29 -13.81 -1.96
N ASN A 198 7.37 -12.90 -0.98
CA ASN A 198 8.59 -12.15 -0.66
C ASN A 198 9.20 -12.55 0.69
N ASP A 199 8.94 -13.75 1.19
CA ASP A 199 9.36 -14.20 2.52
C ASP A 199 10.88 -14.13 2.74
N LEU A 200 11.66 -14.43 1.70
CA LEU A 200 13.13 -14.30 1.72
C LEU A 200 13.62 -12.96 1.11
N GLY A 201 12.73 -12.03 0.75
CA GLY A 201 13.11 -10.77 0.10
C GLY A 201 13.52 -10.93 -1.36
N LEU A 202 13.22 -12.06 -2.01
CA LEU A 202 13.68 -12.40 -3.36
C LEU A 202 12.60 -12.25 -4.44
N ALA A 203 11.36 -11.88 -4.09
CA ALA A 203 10.26 -11.79 -5.05
C ALA A 203 10.60 -10.94 -6.29
N MET A 204 11.21 -9.77 -6.09
CA MET A 204 11.61 -8.90 -7.20
C MET A 204 12.68 -9.54 -8.09
N ALA A 205 13.69 -10.15 -7.50
CA ALA A 205 14.75 -10.83 -8.25
C ALA A 205 14.16 -12.01 -9.05
N ASN A 206 13.26 -12.77 -8.42
CA ASN A 206 12.56 -13.90 -9.05
C ASN A 206 11.66 -13.43 -10.20
N ALA A 207 10.95 -12.30 -10.06
CA ALA A 207 10.15 -11.72 -11.14
C ALA A 207 11.02 -11.36 -12.36
N LEU A 208 12.18 -10.75 -12.14
CA LEU A 208 13.07 -10.36 -13.23
C LEU A 208 13.65 -11.57 -13.97
N VAL A 209 14.06 -12.62 -13.28
CA VAL A 209 14.56 -13.83 -13.93
C VAL A 209 13.45 -14.68 -14.55
N ALA A 210 12.22 -14.62 -14.02
CA ALA A 210 11.05 -15.24 -14.63
C ALA A 210 10.71 -14.59 -15.98
N ILE A 211 10.76 -13.26 -16.08
CA ILE A 211 10.63 -12.55 -17.36
C ILE A 211 11.69 -12.99 -18.34
N ASP A 212 12.94 -13.07 -17.91
CA ASP A 212 14.07 -13.51 -18.74
C ASP A 212 13.94 -15.00 -19.15
N ALA A 213 13.26 -15.81 -18.34
CA ALA A 213 12.93 -17.20 -18.65
C ALA A 213 11.71 -17.37 -19.56
N GLY A 214 10.98 -16.28 -19.87
CA GLY A 214 9.86 -16.26 -20.81
C GLY A 214 8.46 -16.16 -20.20
N ALA A 215 8.34 -15.89 -18.89
CA ALA A 215 7.06 -15.51 -18.30
C ALA A 215 6.50 -14.27 -19.01
N SER A 216 5.20 -14.28 -19.31
CA SER A 216 4.50 -13.21 -20.00
C SER A 216 3.60 -12.38 -19.08
N VAL A 217 3.32 -12.87 -17.85
CA VAL A 217 2.51 -12.15 -16.86
C VAL A 217 3.16 -12.23 -15.48
N ILE A 218 3.20 -11.10 -14.80
CA ILE A 218 3.76 -10.99 -13.44
C ILE A 218 2.69 -10.42 -12.51
N ASP A 219 2.38 -11.18 -11.45
CA ASP A 219 1.50 -10.70 -10.39
C ASP A 219 2.21 -9.71 -9.49
N THR A 220 1.52 -8.62 -9.19
CA THR A 220 2.05 -7.54 -8.35
C THR A 220 0.98 -7.03 -7.39
N THR A 221 1.42 -6.26 -6.39
CA THR A 221 0.52 -5.41 -5.59
C THR A 221 1.15 -4.04 -5.36
N LEU A 222 0.31 -3.05 -5.12
CA LEU A 222 0.75 -1.73 -4.66
C LEU A 222 1.60 -1.89 -3.39
N CYS A 223 2.79 -1.32 -3.38
CA CYS A 223 3.76 -1.49 -2.30
C CYS A 223 4.13 -2.95 -1.98
N GLY A 224 3.84 -3.91 -2.83
CA GLY A 224 4.11 -5.33 -2.57
C GLY A 224 3.38 -5.88 -1.34
N ILE A 225 2.23 -5.31 -0.95
CA ILE A 225 1.43 -5.82 0.16
C ILE A 225 0.85 -7.20 -0.19
N GLY A 226 0.58 -8.01 0.83
CA GLY A 226 0.03 -9.36 0.66
C GLY A 226 0.28 -10.22 1.88
N GLU A 227 -0.06 -11.49 1.79
CA GLU A 227 0.09 -12.38 2.91
C GLU A 227 1.55 -12.48 3.39
N ARG A 228 1.79 -12.48 4.70
CA ARG A 228 3.10 -12.50 5.38
C ARG A 228 3.98 -11.32 4.97
N ALA A 229 5.00 -11.55 4.11
CA ALA A 229 5.93 -10.52 3.63
C ALA A 229 5.50 -9.90 2.28
N GLY A 230 4.28 -10.23 1.81
CA GLY A 230 3.73 -9.75 0.55
C GLY A 230 4.27 -10.44 -0.67
N ILE A 231 4.10 -9.80 -1.83
CA ILE A 231 4.53 -10.29 -3.14
C ILE A 231 5.38 -9.24 -3.89
N VAL A 232 5.52 -9.38 -5.19
CA VAL A 232 6.27 -8.42 -6.04
C VAL A 232 5.66 -7.02 -5.95
N ASP A 233 6.50 -6.03 -5.66
CA ASP A 233 6.09 -4.62 -5.57
C ASP A 233 5.88 -4.04 -6.99
N LEU A 234 4.65 -3.61 -7.29
CA LEU A 234 4.27 -3.01 -8.56
C LEU A 234 5.15 -1.81 -8.92
N PHE A 235 5.41 -0.90 -7.96
CA PHE A 235 6.11 0.34 -8.26
C PHE A 235 7.56 0.09 -8.64
N ASN A 236 8.25 -0.78 -7.89
CA ASN A 236 9.63 -1.13 -8.20
C ASN A 236 9.73 -1.86 -9.55
N LEU A 237 8.82 -2.81 -9.82
CA LEU A 237 8.80 -3.55 -11.08
C LEU A 237 8.51 -2.61 -12.25
N ALA A 238 7.49 -1.75 -12.16
CA ALA A 238 7.12 -0.79 -13.20
C ALA A 238 8.30 0.11 -13.57
N VAL A 239 8.99 0.67 -12.57
CA VAL A 239 10.16 1.52 -12.81
C VAL A 239 11.30 0.74 -13.48
N ILE A 240 11.61 -0.47 -13.04
CA ILE A 240 12.65 -1.30 -13.66
C ILE A 240 12.29 -1.61 -15.11
N LEU A 241 11.07 -2.07 -15.36
CA LEU A 241 10.63 -2.46 -16.70
C LEU A 241 10.60 -1.27 -17.67
N GLN A 242 10.14 -0.11 -17.21
CA GLN A 242 10.05 1.09 -18.04
C GLN A 242 11.40 1.78 -18.22
N GLN A 243 12.15 2.04 -17.15
CA GLN A 243 13.36 2.85 -17.21
C GLN A 243 14.60 2.05 -17.65
N LYS A 244 14.71 0.78 -17.25
CA LYS A 244 15.89 -0.05 -17.54
C LYS A 244 15.68 -0.98 -18.73
N ARG A 245 14.51 -1.60 -18.87
CA ARG A 245 14.24 -2.63 -19.88
C ARG A 245 13.44 -2.13 -21.09
N LYS A 246 12.72 -1.00 -20.97
CA LYS A 246 11.87 -0.41 -22.00
C LYS A 246 10.74 -1.36 -22.46
N LEU A 247 10.19 -2.13 -21.56
CA LEU A 247 9.17 -3.15 -21.82
C LEU A 247 7.74 -2.69 -21.51
N THR A 248 7.56 -1.58 -20.80
CA THR A 248 6.24 -1.05 -20.41
C THR A 248 6.15 0.45 -20.63
N ASN A 249 4.94 0.96 -20.65
CA ASN A 249 4.65 2.40 -20.74
C ASN A 249 3.56 2.77 -19.72
N LEU A 250 3.82 2.55 -18.42
CA LEU A 250 2.95 2.89 -17.32
C LEU A 250 3.15 4.35 -16.91
N LYS A 251 2.12 4.97 -16.31
CA LYS A 251 2.20 6.35 -15.81
C LYS A 251 2.93 6.40 -14.46
N ILE A 252 4.22 6.06 -14.46
CA ILE A 252 5.03 5.93 -13.22
C ILE A 252 5.18 7.23 -12.43
N GLU A 253 4.93 8.38 -13.04
CA GLU A 253 4.85 9.68 -12.36
C GLU A 253 3.66 9.78 -11.39
N GLN A 254 2.66 8.91 -11.52
CA GLN A 254 1.50 8.85 -10.62
C GLN A 254 1.74 7.99 -9.36
N ILE A 255 2.89 7.34 -9.23
CA ILE A 255 3.23 6.50 -8.08
C ILE A 255 2.91 7.17 -6.72
N PRO A 256 3.28 8.45 -6.46
CA PRO A 256 2.96 9.09 -5.18
C PRO A 256 1.46 9.14 -4.86
N LYS A 257 0.61 9.33 -5.88
CA LYS A 257 -0.86 9.37 -5.70
C LYS A 257 -1.40 7.98 -5.34
N LEU A 258 -0.92 6.93 -6.00
CA LEU A 258 -1.30 5.55 -5.68
C LEU A 258 -0.84 5.14 -4.28
N VAL A 259 0.37 5.54 -3.87
CA VAL A 259 0.86 5.32 -2.51
C VAL A 259 -0.05 5.98 -1.47
N GLN A 260 -0.40 7.24 -1.69
CA GLN A 260 -1.30 7.97 -0.80
C GLN A 260 -2.68 7.31 -0.72
N ALA A 261 -3.26 6.95 -1.85
CA ALA A 261 -4.56 6.28 -1.89
C ALA A 261 -4.53 4.94 -1.13
N LEU A 262 -3.49 4.13 -1.33
CA LEU A 262 -3.31 2.88 -0.59
C LEU A 262 -3.20 3.13 0.92
N GLN A 263 -2.42 4.14 1.35
CA GLN A 263 -2.26 4.47 2.77
C GLN A 263 -3.59 4.90 3.41
N LEU A 264 -4.40 5.70 2.70
CA LEU A 264 -5.71 6.12 3.18
C LEU A 264 -6.69 4.94 3.26
N ALA A 265 -6.74 4.10 2.23
CA ALA A 265 -7.67 2.97 2.16
C ALA A 265 -7.33 1.83 3.14
N SER A 266 -6.06 1.63 3.46
CA SER A 266 -5.59 0.44 4.19
C SER A 266 -4.95 0.75 5.55
N GLY A 267 -4.58 2.01 5.83
CA GLY A 267 -3.72 2.35 6.97
C GLY A 267 -2.28 1.83 6.84
N HIS A 268 -1.89 1.29 5.68
CA HIS A 268 -0.54 0.77 5.45
C HIS A 268 0.51 1.88 5.59
N ARG A 269 1.57 1.61 6.33
CA ARG A 269 2.68 2.57 6.52
C ARG A 269 3.86 2.19 5.65
N VAL A 270 4.27 3.11 4.79
CA VAL A 270 5.46 2.94 3.95
C VAL A 270 6.71 3.18 4.77
N ASP A 271 7.65 2.24 4.75
CA ASP A 271 8.98 2.43 5.37
C ASP A 271 9.71 3.61 4.73
N VAL A 272 10.35 4.44 5.55
CA VAL A 272 11.02 5.66 5.08
C VAL A 272 12.18 5.40 4.12
N CYS A 273 12.78 4.22 4.18
CA CYS A 273 13.87 3.81 3.30
C CYS A 273 13.42 2.91 2.13
N ARG A 274 12.09 2.67 1.99
CA ARG A 274 11.59 1.81 0.91
C ARG A 274 12.02 2.35 -0.45
N PRO A 275 12.54 1.51 -1.36
CA PRO A 275 12.93 1.95 -2.70
C PRO A 275 11.79 2.69 -3.42
N ILE A 276 12.12 3.70 -4.21
CA ILE A 276 11.24 4.55 -5.03
C ILE A 276 10.27 5.41 -4.20
N ILE A 277 9.53 4.85 -3.26
CA ILE A 277 8.41 5.51 -2.58
C ILE A 277 8.73 6.03 -1.19
N GLY A 278 9.72 5.49 -0.51
CA GLY A 278 10.11 5.91 0.84
C GLY A 278 10.57 7.36 0.90
N LYS A 279 10.33 8.04 2.02
CA LYS A 279 10.69 9.46 2.24
C LYS A 279 12.18 9.72 1.94
N HIS A 280 13.05 8.78 2.27
CA HIS A 280 14.51 8.90 2.10
C HIS A 280 15.04 8.35 0.77
N ALA A 281 14.20 7.77 -0.10
CA ALA A 281 14.64 7.12 -1.33
C ALA A 281 15.45 8.05 -2.27
N PHE A 282 15.16 9.37 -2.24
CA PHE A 282 15.84 10.40 -3.03
C PHE A 282 16.47 11.48 -2.13
N THR A 283 16.95 11.10 -0.93
CA THR A 283 17.57 12.03 0.01
C THR A 283 19.06 11.84 0.06
N HIS A 284 19.82 12.90 -0.20
CA HIS A 284 21.29 12.91 -0.19
C HIS A 284 21.80 13.75 0.97
N THR A 285 22.57 13.14 1.89
CA THR A 285 23.06 13.79 3.13
C THR A 285 24.57 13.97 3.18
N SER A 286 25.34 13.24 2.39
CA SER A 286 26.79 13.41 2.27
C SER A 286 27.10 14.73 1.56
N SER A 287 27.96 15.56 2.14
CA SER A 287 28.36 16.85 1.54
C SER A 287 28.99 16.68 0.14
N TYR A 288 29.71 15.59 -0.08
CA TYR A 288 30.28 15.26 -1.38
C TYR A 288 29.20 14.93 -2.41
N HIS A 289 28.23 14.08 -2.02
CA HIS A 289 27.07 13.75 -2.89
C HIS A 289 26.24 14.99 -3.21
N ILE A 290 25.95 15.82 -2.21
CA ILE A 290 25.17 17.06 -2.40
C ILE A 290 25.83 17.97 -3.42
N LYS A 291 27.16 18.21 -3.32
CA LYS A 291 27.89 19.04 -4.28
C LYS A 291 27.85 18.47 -5.71
N ALA A 292 27.97 17.15 -5.84
CA ALA A 292 27.90 16.50 -7.16
C ALA A 292 26.47 16.55 -7.73
N MET A 293 25.45 16.32 -6.90
CA MET A 293 24.03 16.41 -7.29
C MET A 293 23.62 17.82 -7.75
N GLN A 294 24.16 18.86 -7.10
CA GLN A 294 23.95 20.26 -7.49
C GLN A 294 24.53 20.57 -8.87
N GLN A 295 25.58 19.88 -9.27
CA GLN A 295 26.19 20.03 -10.59
C GLN A 295 25.48 19.16 -11.64
N ASN A 296 25.19 17.91 -11.30
CA ASN A 296 24.50 16.96 -12.18
C ASN A 296 23.78 15.90 -11.34
N PRO A 297 22.43 15.89 -11.32
CA PRO A 297 21.65 14.88 -10.60
C PRO A 297 22.01 13.43 -10.94
N ALA A 298 22.40 13.15 -12.20
CA ALA A 298 22.81 11.81 -12.61
C ALA A 298 24.08 11.28 -11.91
N ALA A 299 24.77 12.13 -11.13
CA ALA A 299 25.94 11.70 -10.37
C ALA A 299 25.61 10.67 -9.29
N TYR A 300 24.40 10.73 -8.72
CA TYR A 300 23.97 9.82 -7.64
C TYR A 300 22.51 9.35 -7.76
N GLU A 301 21.79 9.73 -8.79
CA GLU A 301 20.47 9.20 -9.11
C GLU A 301 20.50 8.46 -10.43
N GLY A 302 20.47 7.12 -10.37
CA GLY A 302 20.38 6.28 -11.56
C GLY A 302 19.00 6.34 -12.24
N ILE A 303 17.98 6.74 -11.50
CA ILE A 303 16.63 7.06 -11.96
C ILE A 303 16.30 8.44 -11.38
N PRO A 304 16.07 9.46 -12.22
CA PRO A 304 15.75 10.81 -11.73
C PRO A 304 14.45 10.82 -10.93
N ALA A 305 14.43 11.48 -9.78
CA ALA A 305 13.27 11.50 -8.87
C ALA A 305 11.98 11.96 -9.56
N HIS A 306 12.05 12.96 -10.46
CA HIS A 306 10.89 13.51 -11.15
C HIS A 306 10.19 12.51 -12.07
N VAL A 307 10.89 11.50 -12.58
CA VAL A 307 10.31 10.45 -13.47
C VAL A 307 9.27 9.61 -12.72
N VAL A 308 9.43 9.49 -11.40
CA VAL A 308 8.49 8.78 -10.52
C VAL A 308 7.63 9.75 -9.68
N GLY A 309 7.47 10.99 -10.14
CA GLY A 309 6.66 12.00 -9.46
C GLY A 309 7.25 12.50 -8.13
N ARG A 310 8.55 12.35 -7.91
CA ARG A 310 9.24 12.72 -6.67
C ARG A 310 10.23 13.86 -6.90
N HIS A 311 10.78 14.39 -5.81
CA HIS A 311 11.85 15.39 -5.81
C HIS A 311 13.04 14.92 -4.98
N SER A 312 14.24 15.31 -5.42
CA SER A 312 15.46 15.03 -4.66
C SER A 312 15.57 16.00 -3.50
N THR A 313 15.92 15.49 -2.32
CA THR A 313 16.17 16.27 -1.12
C THR A 313 17.69 16.33 -0.87
N LEU A 314 18.25 17.53 -0.89
CA LEU A 314 19.67 17.78 -0.63
C LEU A 314 19.83 18.47 0.72
N GLY A 315 20.42 17.80 1.67
CA GLY A 315 20.66 18.36 2.98
C GLY A 315 20.80 17.32 4.08
N LYS A 316 21.43 17.73 5.16
CA LYS A 316 21.40 16.99 6.41
C LYS A 316 20.26 17.54 7.24
N THR A 317 19.36 16.68 7.66
CA THR A 317 18.70 16.93 8.93
C THR A 317 19.80 16.79 9.98
N VAL A 318 20.33 17.91 10.45
CA VAL A 318 21.38 17.89 11.48
C VAL A 318 20.71 17.42 12.75
N ARG A 319 20.78 16.11 13.01
CA ARG A 319 20.69 15.67 14.40
C ARG A 319 22.01 16.13 15.03
N GLU A 320 21.93 17.03 15.99
CA GLU A 320 23.02 17.21 16.94
C GLU A 320 23.42 15.82 17.46
N ARG A 321 24.72 15.57 17.62
CA ARG A 321 25.19 14.31 18.20
C ARG A 321 24.60 14.24 19.61
N GLY A 322 23.44 13.59 19.72
CA GLY A 322 22.81 13.37 21.01
C GLY A 322 23.61 12.39 21.85
N GLU A 323 23.41 12.45 23.16
CA GLU A 323 23.96 11.48 24.11
C GLU A 323 23.62 10.04 23.72
N PRO A 324 24.44 9.04 24.08
CA PRO A 324 24.24 7.65 23.70
C PRO A 324 22.83 7.17 24.11
N ARG A 325 22.01 6.80 23.13
CA ARG A 325 20.60 6.40 23.34
C ARG A 325 20.40 5.20 24.27
N LEU A 326 21.44 4.40 24.47
CA LEU A 326 21.39 3.17 25.27
C LEU A 326 21.72 3.35 26.76
N SER A 327 22.12 4.56 27.20
CA SER A 327 22.63 4.76 28.55
C SER A 327 21.58 5.13 29.61
N GLN A 328 20.38 5.58 29.22
CA GLN A 328 19.31 5.92 30.18
C GLN A 328 17.94 5.43 29.71
N PRO A 329 17.19 4.69 30.54
CA PRO A 329 15.88 4.15 30.17
C PRO A 329 14.78 5.22 30.04
N PHE A 330 14.95 6.38 30.70
CA PHE A 330 14.02 7.52 30.62
C PHE A 330 14.75 8.84 30.84
N ARG A 331 14.14 9.95 30.39
CA ARG A 331 14.58 11.31 30.69
C ARG A 331 13.42 12.14 31.22
N ILE A 332 13.68 12.92 32.26
CA ILE A 332 12.74 13.93 32.75
C ILE A 332 13.11 15.26 32.09
N GLY A 333 12.30 15.69 31.14
CA GLY A 333 12.46 16.95 30.44
C GLY A 333 11.54 18.04 30.97
N LYS A 334 11.84 19.31 30.67
CA LYS A 334 10.95 20.43 30.98
C LYS A 334 10.29 20.89 29.68
N PRO A 335 8.95 21.00 29.64
CA PRO A 335 8.26 21.65 28.53
C PRO A 335 8.76 23.08 28.32
N PHE A 336 8.73 23.57 27.09
CA PHE A 336 9.13 24.94 26.76
C PHE A 336 8.09 25.60 25.87
N MET A 337 7.98 26.93 25.98
CA MET A 337 7.07 27.73 25.16
C MET A 337 7.59 27.81 23.73
N LYS A 338 6.64 27.82 22.77
CA LYS A 338 6.93 27.98 21.36
C LYS A 338 6.06 29.06 20.74
N GLY A 339 6.70 30.02 20.08
CA GLY A 339 6.03 31.08 19.35
C GLY A 339 5.35 30.60 18.06
N ALA A 340 4.39 31.37 17.56
CA ALA A 340 3.72 31.06 16.30
C ALA A 340 4.70 31.05 15.13
N SER A 341 5.67 31.96 15.09
CA SER A 341 6.69 32.06 14.03
C SER A 341 7.58 30.83 13.86
N GLU A 342 7.62 29.96 14.86
CA GLU A 342 8.39 28.71 14.82
C GLU A 342 7.62 27.51 14.21
N LEU A 343 6.32 27.68 13.97
CA LEU A 343 5.43 26.68 13.41
C LEU A 343 4.83 27.20 12.11
N ARG A 344 5.05 26.51 11.00
CA ARG A 344 4.37 26.83 9.74
C ARG A 344 2.85 26.72 9.93
N TYR A 345 2.10 27.53 9.19
CA TYR A 345 0.63 27.59 9.25
C TYR A 345 0.04 28.01 10.59
N HIS A 346 0.86 28.53 11.53
CA HIS A 346 0.39 29.04 12.81
C HIS A 346 0.56 30.55 12.90
N ARG A 347 -0.43 31.19 13.52
CA ARG A 347 -0.44 32.62 13.85
C ARG A 347 -0.59 32.80 15.36
N ASP A 348 -0.35 33.99 15.85
CA ASP A 348 -0.66 34.32 17.24
C ASP A 348 -2.19 34.27 17.45
N GLY A 349 -2.60 33.94 18.65
CA GLY A 349 -4.01 33.76 19.03
C GLY A 349 -4.12 33.36 20.49
N PRO A 350 -5.33 33.11 21.01
CA PRO A 350 -5.57 32.93 22.43
C PRO A 350 -4.76 31.76 23.03
N GLY A 351 -4.28 31.94 24.26
CA GLY A 351 -3.56 30.93 25.04
C GLY A 351 -2.07 30.80 24.68
N TYR A 352 -1.36 30.02 25.49
CA TYR A 352 0.07 29.76 25.33
C TYR A 352 0.32 28.33 24.80
N ARG A 353 1.33 28.21 23.92
CA ARG A 353 1.77 26.93 23.36
C ARG A 353 2.97 26.40 24.10
N TRP A 354 2.90 25.13 24.53
CA TRP A 354 3.96 24.42 25.20
C TRP A 354 4.29 23.15 24.42
N VAL A 355 5.57 22.99 24.03
CA VAL A 355 6.06 21.70 23.56
C VAL A 355 6.28 20.83 24.78
N GLN A 356 5.54 19.74 24.86
CA GLN A 356 5.60 18.78 25.96
C GLN A 356 6.62 17.68 25.71
N VAL A 357 6.73 17.20 24.47
CA VAL A 357 7.67 16.18 24.04
C VAL A 357 8.11 16.46 22.59
N ASP A 358 9.41 16.48 22.37
CA ASP A 358 10.04 16.41 21.05
C ASP A 358 11.55 16.03 21.22
N PRO A 359 12.33 15.87 20.13
CA PRO A 359 13.76 15.52 20.22
C PRO A 359 14.65 16.50 20.99
N ARG A 360 14.20 17.72 21.26
CA ARG A 360 14.93 18.67 22.11
C ARG A 360 14.78 18.34 23.59
N ILE A 361 13.65 17.73 23.97
CA ILE A 361 13.40 17.25 25.33
C ILE A 361 14.04 15.88 25.52
N ASP A 362 13.81 14.95 24.60
CA ASP A 362 14.47 13.65 24.57
C ASP A 362 14.75 13.24 23.11
N THR A 363 16.03 13.08 22.78
CA THR A 363 16.48 12.78 21.41
C THR A 363 15.93 11.45 20.86
N ARG A 364 15.35 10.60 21.70
CA ARG A 364 14.68 9.34 21.33
C ARG A 364 13.23 9.55 20.94
N ALA A 365 12.64 10.74 21.21
CA ALA A 365 11.26 11.00 20.90
C ALA A 365 11.01 10.85 19.39
N SER A 366 10.13 9.92 19.05
CA SER A 366 9.68 9.65 17.68
C SER A 366 8.33 10.29 17.38
N PHE A 367 7.82 11.08 18.31
CA PHE A 367 6.55 11.79 18.21
C PHE A 367 6.72 13.21 18.80
N TYR A 368 5.82 14.09 18.41
CA TYR A 368 5.78 15.48 18.84
C TYR A 368 4.49 15.73 19.62
N VAL A 369 4.59 16.36 20.79
CA VAL A 369 3.41 16.75 21.57
C VAL A 369 3.46 18.24 21.84
N ILE A 370 2.44 18.95 21.38
CA ILE A 370 2.22 20.36 21.67
C ILE A 370 0.88 20.55 22.37
N GLN A 371 0.88 21.34 23.43
CA GLN A 371 -0.30 21.67 24.19
C GLN A 371 -0.53 23.19 24.12
N ARG A 372 -1.78 23.57 23.92
CA ARG A 372 -2.23 24.96 24.03
C ARG A 372 -3.20 25.07 25.19
N GLN A 373 -2.92 26.02 26.08
CA GLN A 373 -3.75 26.27 27.24
C GLN A 373 -4.55 27.55 27.05
N PHE A 374 -5.88 27.47 27.23
CA PHE A 374 -6.83 28.56 27.13
C PHE A 374 -7.31 28.94 28.54
N TYR A 375 -7.22 30.26 28.87
CA TYR A 375 -7.54 30.74 30.20
C TYR A 375 -8.95 31.41 30.27
N GLY A 376 -9.71 31.34 29.19
CA GLY A 376 -10.97 32.10 29.07
C GLY A 376 -10.69 33.54 28.73
N GLY A 377 -11.64 34.17 28.07
CA GLY A 377 -11.69 35.59 27.72
C GLY A 377 -13.06 35.84 27.11
N GLY A 378 -13.58 37.06 27.21
CA GLY A 378 -14.84 37.40 26.61
C GLY A 378 -14.86 37.06 25.11
N MET A 379 -16.04 36.90 24.55
CA MET A 379 -16.30 36.71 23.12
C MET A 379 -15.77 37.93 22.34
N GLU A 380 -14.46 38.09 22.23
CA GLU A 380 -13.89 38.85 21.14
C GLU A 380 -14.00 37.94 19.91
N GLU A 381 -14.68 38.41 18.90
CA GLU A 381 -14.83 37.73 17.61
C GLU A 381 -13.45 37.37 17.07
N VAL A 382 -13.02 36.13 17.29
CA VAL A 382 -11.88 35.58 16.59
C VAL A 382 -12.36 35.22 15.19
N THR A 383 -12.49 36.24 14.35
CA THR A 383 -12.99 36.15 12.98
C THR A 383 -12.07 35.32 12.09
N ASP A 384 -10.77 35.26 12.41
CA ASP A 384 -9.80 34.44 11.69
C ASP A 384 -9.13 33.39 12.62
N GLY A 385 -9.18 32.15 12.22
CA GLY A 385 -8.48 31.06 12.93
C GLY A 385 -6.99 31.36 13.11
N HIS A 386 -6.39 30.83 14.18
CA HIS A 386 -4.97 31.01 14.51
C HIS A 386 -4.08 29.88 13.97
N VAL A 387 -4.67 28.94 13.24
CA VAL A 387 -3.99 27.86 12.52
C VAL A 387 -4.63 27.76 11.13
N ASP A 388 -3.82 27.84 10.10
CA ASP A 388 -4.29 27.65 8.72
C ASP A 388 -4.49 26.18 8.43
N VAL A 389 -5.34 25.84 7.46
CA VAL A 389 -5.53 24.47 6.99
C VAL A 389 -4.20 23.92 6.48
N HIS A 390 -3.83 22.74 6.93
CA HIS A 390 -2.58 22.07 6.56
C HIS A 390 -2.72 20.54 6.63
N VAL A 391 -1.70 19.85 6.20
CA VAL A 391 -1.66 18.37 6.13
C VAL A 391 -0.30 17.85 6.59
N HIS A 392 -0.31 16.72 7.29
CA HIS A 392 0.89 16.04 7.72
C HIS A 392 1.10 14.69 7.01
N ASP A 393 2.33 14.26 6.87
CA ASP A 393 2.72 12.94 6.34
C ASP A 393 2.64 11.82 7.40
N CYS A 394 2.04 12.10 8.54
CA CYS A 394 1.90 11.19 9.66
C CYS A 394 0.58 11.39 10.38
N ASP A 395 0.15 10.38 11.10
CA ASP A 395 -1.05 10.45 11.92
C ASP A 395 -0.91 11.45 13.06
N SER A 396 -2.04 12.03 13.47
CA SER A 396 -2.12 12.90 14.63
C SER A 396 -3.37 12.64 15.46
N ALA A 397 -3.34 13.08 16.72
CA ALA A 397 -4.50 13.04 17.59
C ALA A 397 -4.71 14.40 18.27
N PHE A 398 -5.91 14.93 18.17
CA PHE A 398 -6.34 16.12 18.87
C PHE A 398 -7.09 15.73 20.13
N LEU A 399 -6.67 16.26 21.28
CA LEU A 399 -7.30 16.04 22.57
C LEU A 399 -7.77 17.40 23.11
N PHE A 400 -9.05 17.46 23.50
CA PHE A 400 -9.68 18.65 24.08
C PHE A 400 -10.11 18.33 25.50
N TRP A 401 -9.64 19.10 26.48
CA TRP A 401 -9.96 18.92 27.88
C TRP A 401 -10.26 20.25 28.54
N GLY A 402 -11.48 20.41 29.06
CA GLY A 402 -11.89 21.60 29.80
C GLY A 402 -11.33 21.63 31.22
N ASP A 403 -11.45 22.78 31.88
CA ASP A 403 -10.89 23.00 33.23
C ASP A 403 -11.81 22.53 34.38
N GLN A 404 -13.01 22.02 34.08
CA GLN A 404 -13.88 21.41 35.08
C GLN A 404 -13.46 19.96 35.41
N VAL A 405 -13.93 19.46 36.55
CA VAL A 405 -13.51 18.17 37.09
C VAL A 405 -13.79 17.00 36.13
N ASP A 406 -14.87 17.08 35.36
CA ASP A 406 -15.29 16.10 34.36
C ASP A 406 -14.69 16.37 32.96
N GLY A 407 -13.81 17.34 32.84
CA GLY A 407 -13.16 17.73 31.59
C GLY A 407 -13.99 18.59 30.65
N VAL A 408 -15.19 19.04 31.06
CA VAL A 408 -15.97 20.01 30.28
C VAL A 408 -15.44 21.44 30.48
N GLY A 409 -15.87 22.39 29.62
CA GLY A 409 -15.55 23.81 29.79
C GLY A 409 -14.77 24.43 28.66
N LEU A 410 -14.38 23.66 27.62
CA LEU A 410 -13.72 24.16 26.42
C LEU A 410 -14.52 23.80 25.17
N ILE A 411 -14.72 24.79 24.28
CA ILE A 411 -15.35 24.59 22.97
C ILE A 411 -14.37 25.05 21.89
N CYS A 412 -14.10 24.18 20.93
CA CYS A 412 -13.30 24.44 19.75
C CYS A 412 -14.08 24.05 18.48
N GLU A 413 -13.70 24.58 17.33
CA GLU A 413 -14.14 24.10 16.03
C GLU A 413 -12.96 23.41 15.37
N VAL A 414 -13.20 22.25 14.77
CA VAL A 414 -12.22 21.53 13.97
C VAL A 414 -12.76 21.43 12.54
N GLU A 415 -11.94 21.77 11.57
CA GLU A 415 -12.24 21.58 10.16
C GLU A 415 -11.40 20.41 9.61
N ILE A 416 -12.07 19.45 8.98
CA ILE A 416 -11.46 18.25 8.39
C ILE A 416 -12.01 18.14 6.97
N GLU A 417 -11.14 18.12 5.95
CA GLU A 417 -11.51 18.04 4.53
C GLU A 417 -12.58 19.07 4.12
N GLY A 418 -12.55 20.27 4.73
CA GLY A 418 -13.51 21.36 4.48
C GLY A 418 -14.81 21.28 5.29
N GLU A 419 -15.05 20.18 6.02
CA GLU A 419 -16.20 20.05 6.91
C GLU A 419 -15.88 20.57 8.32
N ARG A 420 -16.77 21.39 8.89
CA ARG A 420 -16.59 22.01 10.20
C ARG A 420 -17.41 21.31 11.27
N HIS A 421 -16.71 20.96 12.35
CA HIS A 421 -17.29 20.28 13.51
C HIS A 421 -17.08 21.10 14.77
N LEU A 422 -18.17 21.41 15.48
CA LEU A 422 -18.08 22.05 16.79
C LEU A 422 -17.82 20.98 17.86
N ILE A 423 -16.70 21.11 18.55
CA ILE A 423 -16.21 20.14 19.53
C ILE A 423 -16.35 20.71 20.94
N SER A 424 -17.13 20.02 21.77
CA SER A 424 -17.23 20.30 23.22
C SER A 424 -16.37 19.30 23.99
N SER A 425 -15.48 19.80 24.86
CA SER A 425 -14.65 18.96 25.72
C SER A 425 -15.46 18.22 26.81
N PRO A 426 -15.03 17.01 27.27
CA PRO A 426 -13.88 16.27 26.82
C PRO A 426 -14.11 15.62 25.46
N ALA A 427 -13.12 15.69 24.57
CA ALA A 427 -13.21 15.06 23.25
C ALA A 427 -11.82 14.67 22.73
N SER A 428 -11.80 13.70 21.81
CA SER A 428 -10.61 13.32 21.08
C SER A 428 -10.94 13.06 19.61
N ILE A 429 -10.01 13.41 18.71
CA ILE A 429 -10.13 13.19 17.27
C ILE A 429 -8.83 12.55 16.81
N PHE A 430 -8.91 11.43 16.11
CA PHE A 430 -7.79 10.85 15.38
C PHE A 430 -7.83 11.35 13.93
N ILE A 431 -6.69 11.87 13.46
CA ILE A 431 -6.55 12.40 12.10
C ILE A 431 -5.47 11.59 11.39
N PRO A 432 -5.84 10.78 10.38
CA PRO A 432 -4.87 10.03 9.58
C PRO A 432 -3.91 10.94 8.82
N ALA A 433 -2.75 10.39 8.47
CA ALA A 433 -1.81 11.04 7.56
C ALA A 433 -2.48 11.41 6.23
N GLY A 434 -2.15 12.60 5.70
CA GLY A 434 -2.65 13.06 4.41
C GLY A 434 -4.01 13.78 4.46
N ILE A 435 -4.67 13.87 5.61
CA ILE A 435 -5.96 14.53 5.76
C ILE A 435 -5.78 16.02 6.06
N LEU A 436 -6.45 16.87 5.27
CA LEU A 436 -6.48 18.32 5.47
C LEU A 436 -7.24 18.66 6.74
N HIS A 437 -6.63 19.44 7.61
CA HIS A 437 -7.25 19.79 8.87
C HIS A 437 -6.75 21.11 9.45
N THR A 438 -7.57 21.68 10.33
CA THR A 438 -7.23 22.82 11.21
C THR A 438 -8.12 22.81 12.44
N TYR A 439 -7.81 23.67 13.40
CA TYR A 439 -8.71 23.94 14.53
C TYR A 439 -8.69 25.40 14.90
N ARG A 440 -9.78 25.85 15.54
CA ARG A 440 -9.86 27.16 16.16
C ARG A 440 -10.50 27.10 17.54
N TYR A 441 -10.05 27.96 18.44
CA TYR A 441 -10.68 28.17 19.72
C TYR A 441 -12.00 28.93 19.52
N VAL A 442 -13.06 28.53 20.22
CA VAL A 442 -14.37 29.21 20.18
C VAL A 442 -14.67 29.85 21.53
N TYR A 443 -14.65 29.05 22.61
CA TYR A 443 -15.03 29.55 23.92
C TYR A 443 -14.53 28.65 25.04
N GLY A 444 -14.40 29.22 26.26
CA GLY A 444 -14.20 28.43 27.49
C GLY A 444 -12.74 28.36 27.94
N ARG A 445 -12.49 27.46 28.90
CA ARG A 445 -11.17 27.25 29.54
C ARG A 445 -10.78 25.80 29.45
N GLY A 446 -9.49 25.56 29.30
CA GLY A 446 -8.98 24.19 29.19
C GLY A 446 -7.75 24.08 28.33
N THR A 447 -7.49 22.87 27.84
CA THR A 447 -6.32 22.56 27.02
C THR A 447 -6.71 21.87 25.72
N TYR A 448 -6.03 22.26 24.65
CA TYR A 448 -5.94 21.50 23.42
C TYR A 448 -4.54 20.88 23.32
N THR A 449 -4.47 19.60 23.07
CA THR A 449 -3.20 18.87 22.89
C THR A 449 -3.19 18.21 21.52
N ASN A 450 -2.17 18.48 20.73
CA ASN A 450 -1.90 17.75 19.49
C ASN A 450 -0.73 16.79 19.71
N ILE A 451 -0.97 15.51 19.47
CA ILE A 451 0.03 14.44 19.43
C ILE A 451 0.25 14.09 17.98
N LEU A 452 1.45 14.36 17.47
CA LEU A 452 1.86 14.10 16.10
C LEU A 452 2.83 12.92 16.08
N LEU A 453 2.57 11.91 15.27
CA LEU A 453 3.41 10.71 15.17
C LEU A 453 4.65 10.93 14.27
N ALA A 454 5.25 12.10 14.42
CA ALA A 454 6.54 12.47 13.81
C ALA A 454 7.37 13.25 14.83
N PRO A 455 8.71 13.18 14.79
CA PRO A 455 9.56 13.84 15.76
C PRO A 455 9.57 15.38 15.65
N HIS A 456 9.23 15.92 14.47
CA HIS A 456 9.28 17.35 14.19
C HIS A 456 8.04 17.83 13.46
N TYR A 457 7.41 18.89 13.96
CA TYR A 457 6.18 19.43 13.41
C TYR A 457 6.32 19.91 11.95
N ASN A 458 7.29 20.82 11.70
CA ASN A 458 7.43 21.43 10.37
C ASN A 458 7.94 20.45 9.28
N GLU A 459 8.63 19.40 9.67
CA GLU A 459 9.19 18.41 8.75
C GLU A 459 8.17 17.37 8.32
N SER A 460 7.09 17.20 9.08
CA SER A 460 5.97 16.33 8.72
C SER A 460 4.92 16.99 7.85
N LEU A 461 5.02 18.30 7.61
CA LEU A 461 4.08 19.03 6.76
C LEU A 461 4.29 18.66 5.29
N LEU A 462 3.19 18.32 4.62
CA LEU A 462 3.15 18.17 3.17
C LEU A 462 2.88 19.55 2.52
N GLU A 463 3.50 19.78 1.37
CA GLU A 463 3.17 20.99 0.59
C GLU A 463 1.78 20.81 -0.02
N HIS A 464 0.83 21.63 0.41
CA HIS A 464 -0.50 21.68 -0.15
C HIS A 464 -0.44 22.42 -1.49
N ILE A 465 -0.70 21.72 -2.60
CA ILE A 465 -0.99 22.36 -3.88
C ILE A 465 -2.49 22.71 -3.86
N PRO A 466 -2.89 23.99 -3.83
CA PRO A 466 -4.31 24.33 -3.90
C PRO A 466 -4.89 23.76 -5.18
N VAL A 467 -5.94 22.95 -5.05
CA VAL A 467 -6.75 22.54 -6.21
C VAL A 467 -7.40 23.83 -6.71
N THR A 468 -6.88 24.38 -7.81
CA THR A 468 -7.55 25.47 -8.53
C THR A 468 -8.86 24.91 -9.04
N SER A 469 -9.96 25.33 -8.41
CA SER A 469 -11.31 25.13 -8.93
C SER A 469 -11.41 25.79 -10.29
N THR A 470 -11.51 25.00 -11.34
CA THR A 470 -12.03 25.41 -12.66
C THR A 470 -13.47 24.98 -12.77
#